data_b781a920493fe3fc4fbed7267eb12900
#
_entry.id   b781a920493fe3fc4fbed7267eb12900
#
_cell.length_a   1.000
_cell.length_b   1.000
_cell.length_c   1.000
_cell.angle_alpha   90.00
_cell.angle_beta   90.00
_cell.angle_gamma   90.00
#
_symmetry.space_group_name_H-M   'P 1'
#
loop_
_entity.id
_entity.type
_entity.pdbx_description
1 polymer ?
#
loop_
_entity_poly.entity_id
_entity_poly.type
_entity_poly.pdbx_seq_one_letter_code
_entity_poly.pdbx_strand_id
1 'polypeptide(L)'
;MARPRAATYDDQRSQILRAAADLFARRGYTAATLNEVASASGVSKATLYHYFSDKHALLEDIVSSHVARLQGIAAEAGAPPTEPPGSTHGAAEARLRRLVRRFMQAYADAQSEHRVLTEDVKFLDERARGAVLDGQRQVVAAFAQGIAACRPDLRAELHKPMAMLLFGMINWTFTWLRPDGVLTPADLGDIVVDLFFGGLPAVAATLAPAQADARPPELR
;
A
#
# COMPACT_ATOMS: atom_id res chain seq x y z
N MET A 1 -36.58 -6.88 21.67
CA MET A 1 -35.29 -7.25 21.07
C MET A 1 -34.66 -5.98 20.54
N ALA A 2 -33.62 -5.46 21.19
CA ALA A 2 -32.91 -4.26 20.75
C ALA A 2 -32.00 -4.59 19.55
N ARG A 3 -32.22 -3.91 18.43
CA ARG A 3 -31.41 -4.00 17.20
C ARG A 3 -30.01 -3.48 17.49
N PRO A 4 -28.95 -4.16 17.11
CA PRO A 4 -27.59 -3.69 17.42
C PRO A 4 -27.32 -2.38 16.67
N ARG A 5 -27.28 -1.29 17.44
CA ARG A 5 -27.08 0.08 16.93
C ARG A 5 -25.64 0.29 16.39
N ALA A 6 -24.68 -0.48 16.90
CA ALA A 6 -23.27 -0.40 16.52
C ALA A 6 -23.02 -0.87 15.06
N ALA A 7 -23.57 -2.02 14.66
CA ALA A 7 -23.37 -2.55 13.31
C ALA A 7 -23.89 -1.61 12.21
N THR A 8 -25.03 -0.96 12.42
CA THR A 8 -25.60 0.01 11.47
C THR A 8 -24.78 1.31 11.38
N TYR A 9 -24.13 1.75 12.46
CA TYR A 9 -23.28 2.94 12.46
C TYR A 9 -22.01 2.71 11.65
N ASP A 10 -21.31 1.60 11.88
CA ASP A 10 -20.07 1.27 11.20
C ASP A 10 -20.29 0.97 9.71
N ASP A 11 -21.40 0.32 9.36
CA ASP A 11 -21.77 0.07 7.98
C ASP A 11 -22.01 1.38 7.20
N GLN A 12 -22.75 2.32 7.80
CA GLN A 12 -23.02 3.61 7.17
C GLN A 12 -21.75 4.46 7.04
N ARG A 13 -20.90 4.47 8.10
CA ARG A 13 -19.59 5.14 8.04
C ARG A 13 -18.72 4.59 6.91
N SER A 14 -18.64 3.27 6.79
CA SER A 14 -17.89 2.59 5.72
C SER A 14 -18.46 2.91 4.33
N GLN A 15 -19.78 3.03 4.18
CA GLN A 15 -20.42 3.42 2.93
C GLN A 15 -20.07 4.86 2.53
N ILE A 16 -20.08 5.79 3.49
CA ILE A 16 -19.67 7.18 3.25
C ILE A 16 -18.19 7.25 2.83
N LEU A 17 -17.29 6.53 3.52
CA LEU A 17 -15.87 6.51 3.18
C LEU A 17 -15.60 5.96 1.78
N ARG A 18 -16.27 4.85 1.38
CA ARG A 18 -16.15 4.31 0.02
C ARG A 18 -16.63 5.31 -1.03
N ALA A 19 -17.79 5.92 -0.82
CA ALA A 19 -18.33 6.92 -1.76
C ALA A 19 -17.41 8.15 -1.86
N ALA A 20 -16.81 8.58 -0.75
CA ALA A 20 -15.84 9.68 -0.73
C ALA A 20 -14.55 9.30 -1.46
N ALA A 21 -14.00 8.11 -1.22
CA ALA A 21 -12.81 7.61 -1.90
C ALA A 21 -13.03 7.53 -3.42
N ASP A 22 -14.16 6.98 -3.86
CA ASP A 22 -14.52 6.93 -5.29
C ASP A 22 -14.64 8.31 -5.91
N LEU A 23 -15.23 9.25 -5.20
CA LEU A 23 -15.38 10.62 -5.69
C LEU A 23 -14.02 11.33 -5.78
N PHE A 24 -13.19 11.20 -4.75
CA PHE A 24 -11.84 11.79 -4.72
C PHE A 24 -10.95 11.19 -5.80
N ALA A 25 -10.98 9.86 -5.97
CA ALA A 25 -10.22 9.18 -7.01
C ALA A 25 -10.60 9.60 -8.44
N ARG A 26 -11.90 9.88 -8.70
CA ARG A 26 -12.36 10.27 -10.04
C ARG A 26 -12.21 11.74 -10.36
N ARG A 27 -12.43 12.64 -9.38
CA ARG A 27 -12.47 14.10 -9.59
C ARG A 27 -11.30 14.85 -8.98
N GLY A 28 -10.49 14.18 -8.18
CA GLY A 28 -9.47 14.78 -7.33
C GLY A 28 -10.07 15.34 -6.03
N TYR A 29 -9.31 15.26 -4.95
CA TYR A 29 -9.71 15.77 -3.63
C TYR A 29 -10.17 17.23 -3.68
N THR A 30 -9.43 18.10 -4.36
CA THR A 30 -9.72 19.54 -4.37
C THR A 30 -11.09 19.88 -4.96
N ALA A 31 -11.47 19.24 -6.08
CA ALA A 31 -12.71 19.53 -6.80
C ALA A 31 -13.95 18.88 -6.18
N ALA A 32 -13.79 17.80 -5.41
CA ALA A 32 -14.89 17.11 -4.78
C ALA A 32 -15.48 17.90 -3.59
N THR A 33 -16.79 17.85 -3.42
CA THR A 33 -17.52 18.55 -2.34
C THR A 33 -18.22 17.57 -1.40
N LEU A 34 -18.45 17.99 -0.15
CA LEU A 34 -19.21 17.20 0.83
C LEU A 34 -20.67 16.94 0.39
N ASN A 35 -21.27 17.87 -0.38
CA ASN A 35 -22.61 17.66 -0.90
C ASN A 35 -22.65 16.51 -1.91
N GLU A 36 -21.63 16.39 -2.77
CA GLU A 36 -21.50 15.29 -3.72
C GLU A 36 -21.23 13.97 -3.00
N VAL A 37 -20.41 13.97 -1.92
CA VAL A 37 -20.19 12.78 -1.09
C VAL A 37 -21.51 12.34 -0.44
N ALA A 38 -22.29 13.26 0.15
CA ALA A 38 -23.58 12.94 0.76
C ALA A 38 -24.55 12.32 -0.27
N SER A 39 -24.63 12.93 -1.46
CA SER A 39 -25.45 12.41 -2.56
C SER A 39 -24.98 11.02 -3.02
N ALA A 40 -23.69 10.82 -3.23
CA ALA A 40 -23.11 9.56 -3.69
C ALA A 40 -23.26 8.42 -2.66
N SER A 41 -23.24 8.76 -1.37
CA SER A 41 -23.42 7.79 -0.28
C SER A 41 -24.90 7.59 0.11
N GLY A 42 -25.84 8.31 -0.53
CA GLY A 42 -27.27 8.19 -0.23
C GLY A 42 -27.68 8.69 1.15
N VAL A 43 -26.90 9.59 1.77
CA VAL A 43 -27.21 10.15 3.08
C VAL A 43 -27.53 11.65 2.97
N SER A 44 -28.22 12.18 4.01
CA SER A 44 -28.43 13.62 4.11
C SER A 44 -27.11 14.33 4.48
N LYS A 45 -27.00 15.63 4.13
CA LYS A 45 -25.86 16.46 4.56
C LYS A 45 -25.71 16.48 6.09
N ALA A 46 -26.83 16.55 6.82
CA ALA A 46 -26.80 16.51 8.28
C ALA A 46 -26.26 15.18 8.80
N THR A 47 -26.64 14.06 8.17
CA THR A 47 -26.10 12.74 8.49
C THR A 47 -24.61 12.67 8.21
N LEU A 48 -24.14 13.19 7.08
CA LEU A 48 -22.71 13.23 6.76
C LEU A 48 -21.92 13.97 7.84
N TYR A 49 -22.36 15.16 8.25
CA TYR A 49 -21.70 15.94 9.31
C TYR A 49 -21.77 15.29 10.70
N HIS A 50 -22.69 14.35 10.93
CA HIS A 50 -22.70 13.55 12.15
C HIS A 50 -21.50 12.58 12.20
N TYR A 51 -21.02 12.09 11.04
CA TYR A 51 -19.88 11.16 10.95
C TYR A 51 -18.53 11.88 10.76
N PHE A 52 -18.52 12.96 9.98
CA PHE A 52 -17.29 13.65 9.58
C PHE A 52 -17.48 15.17 9.67
N SER A 53 -16.58 15.82 10.41
CA SER A 53 -16.63 17.27 10.61
C SER A 53 -16.46 18.06 9.31
N ASP A 54 -15.61 17.55 8.41
CA ASP A 54 -15.22 18.23 7.20
C ASP A 54 -14.64 17.26 6.15
N LYS A 55 -14.23 17.79 5.01
CA LYS A 55 -13.63 17.01 3.92
C LYS A 55 -12.23 16.46 4.27
N HIS A 56 -11.51 17.16 5.16
CA HIS A 56 -10.19 16.75 5.60
C HIS A 56 -10.27 15.49 6.47
N ALA A 57 -11.25 15.43 7.40
CA ALA A 57 -11.51 14.25 8.21
C ALA A 57 -11.84 13.01 7.36
N LEU A 58 -12.59 13.18 6.27
CA LEU A 58 -12.83 12.10 5.29
C LEU A 58 -11.53 11.63 4.64
N LEU A 59 -10.68 12.54 4.19
CA LEU A 59 -9.40 12.20 3.57
C LEU A 59 -8.49 11.46 4.57
N GLU A 60 -8.34 11.98 5.79
CA GLU A 60 -7.54 11.36 6.85
C GLU A 60 -8.01 9.93 7.12
N ASP A 61 -9.32 9.72 7.27
CA ASP A 61 -9.87 8.39 7.52
C ASP A 61 -9.69 7.42 6.36
N ILE A 62 -9.89 7.87 5.11
CA ILE A 62 -9.70 7.02 3.91
C ILE A 62 -8.26 6.52 3.88
N VAL A 63 -7.27 7.41 3.96
CA VAL A 63 -5.86 7.03 3.81
C VAL A 63 -5.34 6.26 5.02
N SER A 64 -5.73 6.65 6.24
CA SER A 64 -5.31 5.98 7.47
C SER A 64 -5.87 4.55 7.55
N SER A 65 -7.15 4.37 7.22
CA SER A 65 -7.78 3.04 7.21
C SER A 65 -7.15 2.13 6.16
N HIS A 66 -6.85 2.68 4.96
CA HIS A 66 -6.19 1.90 3.91
C HIS A 66 -4.76 1.48 4.33
N VAL A 67 -3.96 2.40 4.89
CA VAL A 67 -2.63 2.08 5.41
C VAL A 67 -2.69 1.06 6.54
N ALA A 68 -3.62 1.21 7.48
CA ALA A 68 -3.81 0.24 8.57
C ALA A 68 -4.15 -1.18 8.04
N ARG A 69 -4.99 -1.27 7.00
CA ARG A 69 -5.27 -2.54 6.31
C ARG A 69 -4.00 -3.16 5.72
N LEU A 70 -3.16 -2.36 5.05
CA LEU A 70 -1.89 -2.82 4.47
C LEU A 70 -0.89 -3.27 5.55
N GLN A 71 -0.82 -2.54 6.67
CA GLN A 71 -0.03 -2.93 7.84
C GLN A 71 -0.49 -4.27 8.42
N GLY A 72 -1.81 -4.48 8.54
CA GLY A 72 -2.37 -5.76 8.98
C GLY A 72 -1.94 -6.93 8.09
N ILE A 73 -2.02 -6.75 6.76
CA ILE A 73 -1.57 -7.75 5.79
C ILE A 73 -0.06 -8.03 5.94
N ALA A 74 0.75 -6.99 6.12
CA ALA A 74 2.20 -7.12 6.30
C ALA A 74 2.55 -7.86 7.60
N ALA A 75 1.85 -7.56 8.70
CA ALA A 75 2.05 -8.21 10.00
C ALA A 75 1.70 -9.71 9.98
N GLU A 76 0.57 -10.07 9.37
CA GLU A 76 0.16 -11.47 9.23
C GLU A 76 1.13 -12.29 8.38
N ALA A 77 1.69 -11.69 7.32
CA ALA A 77 2.70 -12.34 6.49
C ALA A 77 4.05 -12.50 7.19
N GLY A 78 4.35 -11.63 8.16
CA GLY A 78 5.56 -11.69 9.01
C GLY A 78 5.51 -12.75 10.11
N ALA A 79 4.32 -13.28 10.45
CA ALA A 79 4.19 -14.32 11.47
C ALA A 79 4.96 -15.60 11.05
N PRO A 80 5.68 -16.26 12.00
CA PRO A 80 6.38 -17.48 11.70
C PRO A 80 5.39 -18.56 11.21
N PRO A 81 5.78 -19.38 10.21
CA PRO A 81 4.91 -20.42 9.71
C PRO A 81 4.63 -21.46 10.81
N THR A 82 3.38 -21.91 10.88
CA THR A 82 2.95 -23.04 11.73
C THR A 82 3.43 -24.39 11.16
N GLU A 83 4.16 -24.39 10.04
CA GLU A 83 4.63 -25.59 9.34
C GLU A 83 6.05 -25.99 9.76
N PRO A 84 6.35 -27.30 9.78
CA PRO A 84 7.68 -27.81 10.14
C PRO A 84 8.76 -27.30 9.16
N PRO A 85 10.02 -27.16 9.61
CA PRO A 85 11.10 -26.57 8.83
C PRO A 85 11.59 -27.53 7.73
N GLY A 86 11.03 -27.37 6.53
CA GLY A 86 11.59 -27.92 5.31
C GLY A 86 12.13 -26.80 4.44
N SER A 87 13.41 -26.75 4.22
CA SER A 87 14.21 -25.76 3.48
C SER A 87 13.84 -24.27 3.77
N THR A 88 14.66 -23.62 4.60
CA THR A 88 14.46 -22.24 5.06
C THR A 88 14.36 -21.22 3.90
N HIS A 89 15.04 -21.45 2.79
CA HIS A 89 15.07 -20.51 1.65
C HIS A 89 13.77 -20.52 0.85
N GLY A 90 13.26 -21.68 0.50
CA GLY A 90 11.97 -21.80 -0.22
C GLY A 90 10.77 -21.30 0.60
N ALA A 91 10.82 -21.44 1.93
CA ALA A 91 9.78 -20.94 2.82
C ALA A 91 9.76 -19.39 2.87
N ALA A 92 10.93 -18.74 2.87
CA ALA A 92 11.04 -17.28 2.83
C ALA A 92 10.49 -16.71 1.52
N GLU A 93 10.86 -17.31 0.38
CA GLU A 93 10.34 -16.93 -0.93
C GLU A 93 8.82 -17.11 -1.00
N ALA A 94 8.30 -18.27 -0.60
CA ALA A 94 6.87 -18.54 -0.60
C ALA A 94 6.09 -17.52 0.27
N ARG A 95 6.68 -17.06 1.38
CA ARG A 95 6.12 -16.03 2.25
C ARG A 95 6.06 -14.67 1.54
N LEU A 96 7.15 -14.24 0.91
CA LEU A 96 7.19 -12.97 0.18
C LEU A 96 6.24 -13.00 -1.03
N ARG A 97 6.13 -14.13 -1.74
CA ARG A 97 5.15 -14.35 -2.81
C ARG A 97 3.72 -14.17 -2.30
N ARG A 98 3.36 -14.79 -1.18
CA ARG A 98 2.03 -14.62 -0.56
C ARG A 98 1.77 -13.17 -0.15
N LEU A 99 2.76 -12.48 0.39
CA LEU A 99 2.65 -11.08 0.76
C LEU A 99 2.34 -10.21 -0.46
N VAL A 100 3.09 -10.34 -1.55
CA VAL A 100 2.85 -9.60 -2.80
C VAL A 100 1.44 -9.87 -3.34
N ARG A 101 1.02 -11.14 -3.43
CA ARG A 101 -0.34 -11.50 -3.91
C ARG A 101 -1.43 -10.85 -3.04
N ARG A 102 -1.29 -10.87 -1.71
CA ARG A 102 -2.25 -10.23 -0.80
C ARG A 102 -2.28 -8.71 -0.96
N PHE A 103 -1.15 -8.08 -1.23
CA PHE A 103 -1.09 -6.64 -1.52
C PHE A 103 -1.77 -6.32 -2.86
N MET A 104 -1.50 -7.09 -3.91
CA MET A 104 -2.17 -6.92 -5.20
C MET A 104 -3.70 -7.05 -5.09
N GLN A 105 -4.17 -8.04 -4.32
CA GLN A 105 -5.60 -8.19 -4.06
C GLN A 105 -6.15 -7.00 -3.25
N ALA A 106 -5.44 -6.56 -2.20
CA ALA A 106 -5.86 -5.41 -1.39
C ALA A 106 -5.95 -4.12 -2.21
N TYR A 107 -5.03 -3.92 -3.17
CA TYR A 107 -5.06 -2.77 -4.08
C TYR A 107 -6.24 -2.86 -5.05
N ALA A 108 -6.55 -4.03 -5.56
CA ALA A 108 -7.70 -4.24 -6.42
C ALA A 108 -9.04 -4.03 -5.71
N ASP A 109 -9.16 -4.55 -4.47
CA ASP A 109 -10.36 -4.41 -3.65
C ASP A 109 -10.61 -2.96 -3.18
N ALA A 110 -9.56 -2.14 -3.11
CA ALA A 110 -9.59 -0.76 -2.60
C ALA A 110 -8.86 0.20 -3.55
N GLN A 111 -9.17 0.11 -4.85
CA GLN A 111 -8.48 0.85 -5.90
C GLN A 111 -8.61 2.37 -5.72
N SER A 112 -9.79 2.84 -5.34
CA SER A 112 -10.06 4.25 -5.10
C SER A 112 -9.29 4.77 -3.89
N GLU A 113 -9.30 4.04 -2.78
CA GLU A 113 -8.55 4.37 -1.55
C GLU A 113 -7.04 4.37 -1.81
N HIS A 114 -6.55 3.40 -2.59
CA HIS A 114 -5.13 3.34 -2.97
C HIS A 114 -4.71 4.51 -3.84
N ARG A 115 -5.56 4.93 -4.79
CA ARG A 115 -5.34 6.13 -5.59
C ARG A 115 -5.29 7.37 -4.71
N VAL A 116 -6.27 7.55 -3.83
CA VAL A 116 -6.33 8.69 -2.89
C VAL A 116 -5.08 8.73 -2.00
N LEU A 117 -4.62 7.58 -1.47
CA LEU A 117 -3.37 7.50 -0.72
C LEU A 117 -2.17 7.96 -1.56
N THR A 118 -2.12 7.61 -2.85
CA THR A 118 -0.97 7.89 -3.71
C THR A 118 -0.94 9.35 -4.17
N GLU A 119 -2.11 9.94 -4.47
CA GLU A 119 -2.21 11.25 -5.11
C GLU A 119 -2.51 12.40 -4.12
N ASP A 120 -3.28 12.13 -3.04
CA ASP A 120 -3.91 13.16 -2.22
C ASP A 120 -3.34 13.28 -0.80
N VAL A 121 -2.43 12.41 -0.35
CA VAL A 121 -1.78 12.49 0.98
C VAL A 121 -1.13 13.85 1.24
N LYS A 122 -0.76 14.58 0.21
CA LYS A 122 -0.18 15.93 0.27
C LYS A 122 -1.14 16.99 0.82
N PHE A 123 -2.45 16.73 0.83
CA PHE A 123 -3.47 17.63 1.37
C PHE A 123 -3.76 17.40 2.85
N LEU A 124 -3.17 16.38 3.47
CA LEU A 124 -3.26 16.16 4.91
C LEU A 124 -2.42 17.20 5.66
N ASP A 125 -2.83 17.50 6.89
CA ASP A 125 -1.99 18.26 7.80
C ASP A 125 -0.70 17.48 8.14
N GLU A 126 0.25 18.16 8.77
CA GLU A 126 1.58 17.59 9.07
C GLU A 126 1.48 16.36 10.00
N ARG A 127 0.60 16.40 11.01
CA ARG A 127 0.41 15.30 11.97
C ARG A 127 -0.16 14.06 11.29
N ALA A 128 -1.27 14.21 10.56
CA ALA A 128 -1.94 13.13 9.87
C ALA A 128 -1.05 12.54 8.76
N ARG A 129 -0.39 13.40 7.98
CA ARG A 129 0.58 12.99 6.97
C ARG A 129 1.76 12.24 7.57
N GLY A 130 2.29 12.70 8.70
CA GLY A 130 3.37 12.01 9.43
C GLY A 130 2.96 10.59 9.83
N ALA A 131 1.78 10.42 10.42
CA ALA A 131 1.25 9.11 10.82
C ALA A 131 1.07 8.15 9.62
N VAL A 132 0.52 8.65 8.51
CA VAL A 132 0.36 7.87 7.27
C VAL A 132 1.72 7.43 6.72
N LEU A 133 2.69 8.33 6.64
CA LEU A 133 4.05 8.02 6.17
C LEU A 133 4.77 7.02 7.08
N ASP A 134 4.56 7.10 8.41
CA ASP A 134 5.10 6.12 9.35
C ASP A 134 4.50 4.73 9.13
N GLY A 135 3.19 4.65 8.89
CA GLY A 135 2.54 3.41 8.52
C GLY A 135 3.09 2.81 7.22
N GLN A 136 3.29 3.64 6.20
CA GLN A 136 3.92 3.20 4.93
C GLN A 136 5.36 2.71 5.15
N ARG A 137 6.16 3.38 6.01
CA ARG A 137 7.52 2.92 6.34
C ARG A 137 7.51 1.54 6.99
N GLN A 138 6.53 1.25 7.86
CA GLN A 138 6.39 -0.08 8.48
C GLN A 138 6.06 -1.16 7.45
N VAL A 139 5.18 -0.86 6.49
CA VAL A 139 4.88 -1.75 5.36
C VAL A 139 6.15 -2.03 4.55
N VAL A 140 6.90 -0.99 4.16
CA VAL A 140 8.17 -1.15 3.43
C VAL A 140 9.18 -1.98 4.22
N ALA A 141 9.27 -1.77 5.55
CA ALA A 141 10.16 -2.53 6.41
C ALA A 141 9.82 -4.04 6.42
N ALA A 142 8.54 -4.41 6.44
CA ALA A 142 8.11 -5.81 6.37
C ALA A 142 8.54 -6.48 5.05
N PHE A 143 8.42 -5.79 3.91
CA PHE A 143 8.92 -6.29 2.63
C PHE A 143 10.44 -6.41 2.62
N ALA A 144 11.16 -5.41 3.15
CA ALA A 144 12.62 -5.45 3.26
C ALA A 144 13.10 -6.64 4.13
N GLN A 145 12.40 -6.94 5.22
CA GLN A 145 12.67 -8.13 6.04
C GLN A 145 12.40 -9.43 5.27
N GLY A 146 11.32 -9.49 4.48
CA GLY A 146 11.02 -10.63 3.61
C GLY A 146 12.14 -10.86 2.59
N ILE A 147 12.67 -9.80 1.97
CA ILE A 147 13.78 -9.87 1.03
C ILE A 147 15.08 -10.32 1.73
N ALA A 148 15.36 -9.80 2.93
CA ALA A 148 16.51 -10.22 3.74
C ALA A 148 16.46 -11.72 4.06
N ALA A 149 15.27 -12.26 4.36
CA ALA A 149 15.09 -13.67 4.59
C ALA A 149 15.30 -14.52 3.32
N CYS A 150 14.97 -13.99 2.14
CA CYS A 150 15.21 -14.65 0.85
C CYS A 150 16.69 -14.58 0.42
N ARG A 151 17.40 -13.51 0.78
CA ARG A 151 18.78 -13.23 0.38
C ARG A 151 19.61 -12.77 1.58
N PRO A 152 19.93 -13.69 2.51
CA PRO A 152 20.72 -13.36 3.71
C PRO A 152 22.16 -12.93 3.41
N ASP A 153 22.67 -13.23 2.22
CA ASP A 153 23.96 -12.81 1.69
C ASP A 153 23.97 -11.35 1.20
N LEU A 154 22.79 -10.76 0.95
CA LEU A 154 22.67 -9.41 0.45
C LEU A 154 23.00 -8.40 1.58
N ARG A 155 23.78 -7.36 1.27
CA ARG A 155 24.06 -6.28 2.21
C ARG A 155 22.77 -5.63 2.72
N ALA A 156 22.73 -5.31 4.01
CA ALA A 156 21.54 -4.76 4.68
C ALA A 156 21.03 -3.46 4.03
N GLU A 157 21.95 -2.64 3.50
CA GLU A 157 21.61 -1.39 2.83
C GLU A 157 20.80 -1.57 1.53
N LEU A 158 20.82 -2.77 0.94
CA LEU A 158 20.10 -3.10 -0.28
C LEU A 158 18.67 -3.61 -0.03
N HIS A 159 18.33 -4.06 1.17
CA HIS A 159 17.01 -4.64 1.45
C HIS A 159 15.88 -3.65 1.19
N LYS A 160 16.02 -2.41 1.70
CA LYS A 160 15.01 -1.35 1.48
C LYS A 160 14.93 -0.89 0.02
N PRO A 161 16.04 -0.61 -0.69
CA PRO A 161 15.99 -0.34 -2.14
C PRO A 161 15.30 -1.44 -2.94
N MET A 162 15.56 -2.72 -2.66
CA MET A 162 14.88 -3.83 -3.33
C MET A 162 13.38 -3.84 -3.04
N ALA A 163 12.97 -3.59 -1.80
CA ALA A 163 11.56 -3.43 -1.45
C ALA A 163 10.93 -2.25 -2.22
N MET A 164 11.62 -1.11 -2.34
CA MET A 164 11.12 0.04 -3.10
C MET A 164 11.00 -0.25 -4.60
N LEU A 165 11.92 -1.03 -5.19
CA LEU A 165 11.78 -1.48 -6.58
C LEU A 165 10.57 -2.39 -6.76
N LEU A 166 10.34 -3.33 -5.83
CA LEU A 166 9.15 -4.17 -5.83
C LEU A 166 7.87 -3.33 -5.74
N PHE A 167 7.84 -2.32 -4.84
CA PHE A 167 6.73 -1.37 -4.78
C PHE A 167 6.56 -0.56 -6.06
N GLY A 168 7.63 -0.19 -6.74
CA GLY A 168 7.57 0.45 -8.07
C GLY A 168 6.85 -0.41 -9.10
N MET A 169 6.95 -1.74 -9.00
CA MET A 169 6.25 -2.68 -9.88
C MET A 169 4.76 -2.82 -9.54
N ILE A 170 4.36 -2.77 -8.25
CA ILE A 170 2.99 -3.04 -7.81
C ILE A 170 2.14 -1.79 -7.58
N ASN A 171 2.73 -0.69 -7.08
CA ASN A 171 1.93 0.49 -6.68
C ASN A 171 1.23 1.19 -7.85
N TRP A 172 1.81 1.14 -9.06
CA TRP A 172 1.27 1.82 -10.24
C TRP A 172 0.21 1.01 -11.00
N THR A 173 -0.06 -0.22 -10.57
CA THR A 173 -0.99 -1.12 -11.28
C THR A 173 -2.41 -0.56 -11.35
N PHE A 174 -2.85 0.22 -10.36
CA PHE A 174 -4.17 0.86 -10.36
C PHE A 174 -4.39 1.85 -11.52
N THR A 175 -3.33 2.31 -12.18
CA THR A 175 -3.45 3.26 -13.29
C THR A 175 -3.81 2.60 -14.62
N TRP A 176 -3.47 1.33 -14.79
CA TRP A 176 -3.61 0.63 -16.08
C TRP A 176 -4.26 -0.76 -16.00
N LEU A 177 -4.24 -1.42 -14.84
CA LEU A 177 -4.91 -2.72 -14.69
C LEU A 177 -6.42 -2.51 -14.70
N ARG A 178 -7.09 -3.14 -15.65
CA ARG A 178 -8.55 -3.05 -15.81
C ARG A 178 -9.22 -4.21 -15.08
N PRO A 179 -10.33 -3.95 -14.33
CA PRO A 179 -11.08 -5.01 -13.65
C PRO A 179 -11.66 -6.06 -14.60
N ASP A 180 -11.97 -5.65 -15.84
CA ASP A 180 -12.52 -6.47 -16.94
C ASP A 180 -11.43 -6.92 -17.95
N GLY A 181 -10.16 -6.76 -17.60
CA GLY A 181 -9.03 -7.11 -18.45
C GLY A 181 -8.73 -8.62 -18.47
N VAL A 182 -7.81 -9.02 -19.35
CA VAL A 182 -7.38 -10.41 -19.50
C VAL A 182 -6.60 -10.91 -18.25
N LEU A 183 -5.92 -10.00 -17.55
CA LEU A 183 -5.13 -10.31 -16.35
C LEU A 183 -5.91 -9.97 -15.09
N THR A 184 -6.03 -10.93 -14.18
CA THR A 184 -6.53 -10.67 -12.84
C THR A 184 -5.42 -10.05 -11.95
N PRO A 185 -5.78 -9.41 -10.82
CA PRO A 185 -4.79 -8.95 -9.84
C PRO A 185 -3.87 -10.07 -9.35
N ALA A 186 -4.39 -11.29 -9.24
CA ALA A 186 -3.60 -12.48 -8.84
C ALA A 186 -2.57 -12.85 -9.92
N ASP A 187 -2.98 -12.92 -11.20
CA ASP A 187 -2.08 -13.23 -12.31
C ASP A 187 -0.95 -12.19 -12.40
N LEU A 188 -1.29 -10.92 -12.26
CA LEU A 188 -0.29 -9.86 -12.27
C LEU A 188 0.64 -9.94 -11.06
N GLY A 189 0.11 -10.30 -9.88
CA GLY A 189 0.92 -10.55 -8.70
C GLY A 189 1.97 -11.64 -8.94
N ASP A 190 1.58 -12.73 -9.59
CA ASP A 190 2.49 -13.83 -9.93
C ASP A 190 3.56 -13.42 -10.95
N ILE A 191 3.16 -12.68 -12.00
CA ILE A 191 4.10 -12.13 -12.97
C ILE A 191 5.13 -11.20 -12.30
N VAL A 192 4.68 -10.29 -11.45
CA VAL A 192 5.56 -9.37 -10.72
C VAL A 192 6.55 -10.15 -9.85
N VAL A 193 6.06 -11.16 -9.14
CA VAL A 193 6.89 -11.98 -8.28
C VAL A 193 7.92 -12.77 -9.09
N ASP A 194 7.52 -13.38 -10.20
CA ASP A 194 8.43 -14.15 -11.05
C ASP A 194 9.50 -13.25 -11.68
N LEU A 195 9.13 -12.06 -12.14
CA LEU A 195 10.09 -11.06 -12.65
C LEU A 195 11.05 -10.62 -11.53
N PHE A 196 10.53 -10.34 -10.33
CA PHE A 196 11.35 -9.90 -9.21
C PHE A 196 12.34 -10.99 -8.78
N PHE A 197 11.88 -12.22 -8.57
CA PHE A 197 12.72 -13.32 -8.16
C PHE A 197 13.64 -13.81 -9.29
N GLY A 198 13.22 -13.75 -10.55
CA GLY A 198 14.06 -14.05 -11.70
C GLY A 198 15.23 -13.07 -11.84
N GLY A 199 15.04 -11.79 -11.47
CA GLY A 199 16.09 -10.77 -11.48
C GLY A 199 16.90 -10.69 -10.19
N LEU A 200 16.33 -11.02 -9.03
CA LEU A 200 16.96 -10.88 -7.72
C LEU A 200 18.31 -11.63 -7.56
N PRO A 201 18.50 -12.85 -8.08
CA PRO A 201 19.78 -13.54 -8.03
C PRO A 201 20.94 -12.82 -8.78
N ALA A 202 20.61 -11.99 -9.78
CA ALA A 202 21.60 -11.21 -10.51
C ALA A 202 22.12 -9.98 -9.75
N VAL A 203 21.45 -9.60 -8.65
CA VAL A 203 21.88 -8.48 -7.80
C VAL A 203 23.13 -8.90 -7.03
N ALA A 204 24.24 -8.17 -7.25
CA ALA A 204 25.50 -8.42 -6.55
C ALA A 204 25.30 -8.30 -5.03
N ALA A 205 25.80 -9.26 -4.27
CA ALA A 205 25.71 -9.27 -2.81
C ALA A 205 26.38 -8.06 -2.17
N THR A 206 27.43 -7.54 -2.83
CA THR A 206 28.14 -6.34 -2.43
C THR A 206 28.22 -5.37 -3.59
N LEU A 207 27.77 -4.14 -3.38
CA LEU A 207 28.13 -3.06 -4.30
C LEU A 207 29.61 -2.74 -4.10
N ALA A 208 30.32 -2.51 -5.23
CA ALA A 208 31.65 -1.93 -5.13
C ALA A 208 31.55 -0.61 -4.33
N PRO A 209 32.51 -0.31 -3.42
CA PRO A 209 32.53 0.98 -2.77
C PRO A 209 32.48 2.07 -3.84
N ALA A 210 31.59 3.05 -3.66
CA ALA A 210 31.58 4.21 -4.54
C ALA A 210 33.01 4.74 -4.58
N GLN A 211 33.59 4.87 -5.76
CA GLN A 211 34.89 5.51 -5.91
C GLN A 211 34.75 6.93 -5.37
N ALA A 212 35.23 7.12 -4.15
CA ALA A 212 35.38 8.44 -3.58
C ALA A 212 36.43 9.16 -4.47
N ASP A 213 36.00 10.28 -5.04
CA ASP A 213 36.82 11.29 -5.68
C ASP A 213 37.61 10.91 -6.96
N ALA A 214 36.93 11.09 -8.09
CA ALA A 214 37.64 11.79 -9.14
C ALA A 214 37.47 13.31 -8.91
N ARG A 215 38.43 13.98 -8.26
CA ARG A 215 38.54 15.45 -8.29
C ARG A 215 38.44 15.89 -9.76
N PRO A 216 37.56 16.86 -10.07
CA PRO A 216 37.57 17.40 -11.43
C PRO A 216 38.94 18.00 -11.72
N PRO A 217 39.47 17.83 -12.94
CA PRO A 217 40.75 18.45 -13.33
C PRO A 217 40.60 19.96 -13.15
N GLU A 218 41.56 20.56 -12.42
CA GLU A 218 41.70 22.00 -12.33
C GLU A 218 41.91 22.56 -13.75
N LEU A 219 40.90 23.28 -14.24
CA LEU A 219 41.02 24.09 -15.44
C LEU A 219 42.03 25.22 -15.17
N ARG A 220 43.20 25.13 -15.83
CA ARG A 220 44.14 26.26 -15.97
C ARG A 220 43.69 27.20 -17.10
#